data_557fe9f58c36c5211a9745a3af50bdf2
#
_entry.id   557fe9f58c36c5211a9745a3af50bdf2
#
_cell.length_a   1.000
_cell.length_b   1.000
_cell.length_c   1.000
_cell.angle_alpha   90.00
_cell.angle_beta   90.00
_cell.angle_gamma   90.00
#
_symmetry.space_group_name_H-M   'P 1'
#
loop_
_entity.id
_entity.type
_entity.pdbx_description
1 polymer ?
#
loop_
_entity_poly.entity_id
_entity_poly.type
_entity_poly.pdbx_seq_one_letter_code
_entity_poly.pdbx_strand_id
1 'polypeptide(L)'
;MLDQPQITQTTAQLAAVIRLTIPRSGIQNAMGSGIGELMTTLAAQGIAPTGPWYSHHLRMDPGIFDFEIGVPVSAPVTPAGRVVPGELPAATVARTVYHGPYEGLGAAWEEFRAWIAAQGRTPAADLWECYVSGPDSGSDPAAWRTEFNQPLVMPDA
;
A
#
# COMPACT_ATOMS: atom_id res chain seq x y z
N MET A 1 11.23 -11.96 -5.92
CA MET A 1 12.59 -11.42 -5.75
C MET A 1 12.53 -9.98 -5.32
N LEU A 2 13.28 -9.60 -4.29
CA LEU A 2 13.31 -8.23 -3.78
C LEU A 2 14.49 -7.46 -4.36
N ASP A 3 14.25 -6.18 -4.69
CA ASP A 3 15.34 -5.26 -4.98
C ASP A 3 16.14 -5.00 -3.69
N GLN A 4 17.34 -4.43 -3.82
CA GLN A 4 18.14 -4.05 -2.65
C GLN A 4 17.33 -3.09 -1.78
N PRO A 5 16.97 -3.47 -0.53
CA PRO A 5 16.23 -2.58 0.34
C PRO A 5 17.03 -1.34 0.73
N GLN A 6 16.32 -0.27 1.03
CA GLN A 6 16.94 0.98 1.50
C GLN A 6 16.04 1.68 2.50
N ILE A 7 16.62 2.56 3.28
CA ILE A 7 15.88 3.40 4.22
C ILE A 7 15.79 4.79 3.61
N THR A 8 14.59 5.32 3.53
CA THR A 8 14.34 6.62 2.91
C THR A 8 13.24 7.37 3.66
N GLN A 9 13.04 8.62 3.33
CA GLN A 9 11.96 9.44 3.90
C GLN A 9 10.91 9.71 2.82
N THR A 10 9.64 9.58 3.21
CA THR A 10 8.52 9.91 2.33
C THR A 10 7.99 11.29 2.67
N THR A 11 7.26 11.89 1.73
CA THR A 11 6.51 13.13 1.96
C THR A 11 5.03 12.81 1.98
N ALA A 12 4.26 13.60 2.72
CA ALA A 12 2.81 13.43 2.77
C ALA A 12 2.21 13.64 1.38
N GLN A 13 1.29 12.73 0.99
CA GLN A 13 0.60 12.80 -0.30
C GLN A 13 -0.90 12.74 -0.10
N LEU A 14 -1.64 13.65 -0.75
CA LEU A 14 -3.10 13.57 -0.78
C LEU A 14 -3.54 12.28 -1.45
N ALA A 15 -4.59 11.67 -0.93
CA ALA A 15 -5.16 10.45 -1.48
C ALA A 15 -6.68 10.45 -1.36
N ALA A 16 -7.32 9.65 -2.20
CA ALA A 16 -8.70 9.23 -2.01
C ALA A 16 -8.65 7.81 -1.46
N VAL A 17 -9.38 7.53 -0.39
CA VAL A 17 -9.28 6.25 0.32
C VAL A 17 -10.63 5.65 0.65
N ILE A 18 -10.65 4.32 0.79
CA ILE A 18 -11.76 3.55 1.36
C ILE A 18 -11.20 2.75 2.54
N ARG A 19 -11.74 2.96 3.74
CA ARG A 19 -11.37 2.21 4.94
C ARG A 19 -12.15 0.91 5.01
N LEU A 20 -11.44 -0.21 5.22
CA LEU A 20 -12.04 -1.54 5.30
C LEU A 20 -11.48 -2.30 6.50
N THR A 21 -12.38 -3.02 7.19
CA THR A 21 -12.02 -4.00 8.22
C THR A 21 -12.72 -5.28 7.84
N ILE A 22 -11.96 -6.27 7.36
CA ILE A 22 -12.50 -7.49 6.77
C ILE A 22 -11.73 -8.74 7.18
N PRO A 23 -12.36 -9.94 7.10
CA PRO A 23 -11.62 -11.18 7.23
C PRO A 23 -10.56 -11.31 6.12
N ARG A 24 -9.45 -11.95 6.41
CA ARG A 24 -8.37 -12.15 5.41
C ARG A 24 -8.85 -12.84 4.15
N SER A 25 -9.80 -13.74 4.26
CA SER A 25 -10.36 -14.47 3.11
C SER A 25 -11.10 -13.57 2.11
N GLY A 26 -11.53 -12.38 2.52
CA GLY A 26 -12.27 -11.45 1.67
C GLY A 26 -11.40 -10.42 0.95
N ILE A 27 -10.07 -10.46 1.13
CA ILE A 27 -9.19 -9.38 0.69
C ILE A 27 -9.22 -9.15 -0.83
N GLN A 28 -9.21 -10.19 -1.63
CA GLN A 28 -9.16 -10.05 -3.10
C GLN A 28 -10.41 -9.38 -3.65
N ASN A 29 -11.59 -9.81 -3.20
CA ASN A 29 -12.85 -9.20 -3.62
C ASN A 29 -12.97 -7.76 -3.15
N ALA A 30 -12.56 -7.48 -1.92
CA ALA A 30 -12.58 -6.14 -1.36
C ALA A 30 -11.65 -5.19 -2.11
N MET A 31 -10.46 -5.66 -2.49
CA MET A 31 -9.49 -4.86 -3.25
C MET A 31 -10.05 -4.49 -4.63
N GLY A 32 -10.56 -5.47 -5.38
CA GLY A 32 -11.10 -5.21 -6.71
C GLY A 32 -12.28 -4.26 -6.71
N SER A 33 -13.25 -4.48 -5.80
CA SER A 33 -14.43 -3.62 -5.64
C SER A 33 -14.04 -2.21 -5.19
N GLY A 34 -13.10 -2.10 -4.25
CA GLY A 34 -12.65 -0.82 -3.72
C GLY A 34 -11.93 0.04 -4.77
N ILE A 35 -11.06 -0.56 -5.58
CA ILE A 35 -10.37 0.14 -6.65
C ILE A 35 -11.37 0.64 -7.70
N GLY A 36 -12.33 -0.19 -8.08
CA GLY A 36 -13.37 0.22 -9.03
C GLY A 36 -14.17 1.42 -8.53
N GLU A 37 -14.56 1.41 -7.25
CA GLU A 37 -15.29 2.51 -6.63
C GLU A 37 -14.45 3.79 -6.56
N LEU A 38 -13.16 3.68 -6.19
CA LEU A 38 -12.23 4.81 -6.18
C LEU A 38 -12.09 5.44 -7.57
N MET A 39 -11.82 4.64 -8.57
CA MET A 39 -11.59 5.15 -9.93
C MET A 39 -12.84 5.76 -10.52
N THR A 40 -14.02 5.18 -10.26
CA THR A 40 -15.30 5.75 -10.70
C THR A 40 -15.56 7.11 -10.04
N THR A 41 -15.30 7.22 -8.74
CA THR A 41 -15.48 8.47 -7.99
C THR A 41 -14.53 9.56 -8.49
N LEU A 42 -13.27 9.23 -8.73
CA LEU A 42 -12.29 10.18 -9.22
C LEU A 42 -12.65 10.68 -10.63
N ALA A 43 -13.08 9.78 -11.50
CA ALA A 43 -13.52 10.13 -12.84
C ALA A 43 -14.73 11.07 -12.79
N ALA A 44 -15.70 10.80 -11.92
CA ALA A 44 -16.89 11.63 -11.76
C ALA A 44 -16.56 13.03 -11.24
N GLN A 45 -15.49 13.19 -10.47
CA GLN A 45 -15.07 14.47 -9.91
C GLN A 45 -13.97 15.16 -10.74
N GLY A 46 -13.51 14.53 -11.82
CA GLY A 46 -12.47 15.10 -12.67
C GLY A 46 -11.10 15.18 -12.01
N ILE A 47 -10.82 14.30 -11.05
CA ILE A 47 -9.56 14.27 -10.31
C ILE A 47 -8.63 13.22 -10.93
N ALA A 48 -7.40 13.62 -11.23
CA ALA A 48 -6.41 12.72 -11.81
C ALA A 48 -5.62 11.99 -10.72
N PRO A 49 -5.41 10.65 -10.83
CA PRO A 49 -4.45 9.95 -10.00
C PRO A 49 -3.03 10.44 -10.28
N THR A 50 -2.20 10.56 -9.25
CA THR A 50 -0.80 11.02 -9.37
C THR A 50 0.21 9.90 -9.14
N GLY A 51 -0.26 8.69 -8.88
CA GLY A 51 0.60 7.53 -8.67
C GLY A 51 -0.20 6.25 -8.64
N PRO A 52 0.44 5.10 -8.41
CA PRO A 52 -0.24 3.83 -8.36
C PRO A 52 -1.15 3.74 -7.12
N TRP A 53 -2.20 2.91 -7.24
CA TRP A 53 -3.03 2.61 -6.08
C TRP A 53 -2.25 1.79 -5.05
N TYR A 54 -2.70 1.83 -3.80
CA TYR A 54 -2.00 1.19 -2.69
C TYR A 54 -2.97 0.61 -1.68
N SER A 55 -2.46 -0.26 -0.81
CA SER A 55 -3.13 -0.67 0.42
C SER A 55 -2.28 -0.24 1.61
N HIS A 56 -2.87 0.52 2.53
CA HIS A 56 -2.23 0.94 3.77
C HIS A 56 -2.84 0.14 4.91
N HIS A 57 -2.10 -0.85 5.38
CA HIS A 57 -2.52 -1.71 6.47
C HIS A 57 -2.21 -1.02 7.79
N LEU A 58 -3.25 -0.62 8.50
CA LEU A 58 -3.12 0.15 9.74
C LEU A 58 -2.76 -0.73 10.92
N ARG A 59 -3.19 -1.99 10.89
CA ARG A 59 -2.83 -3.02 11.87
C ARG A 59 -2.78 -4.38 11.20
N MET A 60 -1.90 -5.23 11.68
CA MET A 60 -1.74 -6.59 11.16
C MET A 60 -2.19 -7.58 12.23
N ASP A 61 -3.51 -7.67 12.44
CA ASP A 61 -4.10 -8.63 13.38
C ASP A 61 -4.31 -9.99 12.72
N PRO A 62 -4.18 -11.10 13.46
CA PRO A 62 -4.47 -12.42 12.89
C PRO A 62 -5.91 -12.54 12.41
N GLY A 63 -6.10 -13.03 11.20
CA GLY A 63 -7.42 -13.32 10.64
C GLY A 63 -8.20 -12.11 10.13
N ILE A 64 -7.76 -10.89 10.42
CA ILE A 64 -8.47 -9.66 10.03
C ILE A 64 -7.49 -8.68 9.38
N PHE A 65 -7.92 -8.05 8.30
CA PHE A 65 -7.25 -6.88 7.73
C PHE A 65 -7.99 -5.61 8.13
N ASP A 66 -7.26 -4.64 8.70
CA ASP A 66 -7.75 -3.29 8.97
C ASP A 66 -6.89 -2.33 8.15
N PHE A 67 -7.42 -1.85 7.03
CA PHE A 67 -6.60 -1.15 6.05
C PHE A 67 -7.40 -0.13 5.24
N GLU A 68 -6.67 0.71 4.52
CA GLU A 68 -7.24 1.63 3.54
C GLU A 68 -6.77 1.23 2.14
N ILE A 69 -7.69 1.17 1.18
CA ILE A 69 -7.34 1.16 -0.23
C ILE A 69 -7.29 2.62 -0.66
N GLY A 70 -6.25 3.03 -1.32
CA GLY A 70 -6.10 4.42 -1.69
C GLY A 70 -5.45 4.63 -3.05
N VAL A 71 -5.63 5.84 -3.56
CA VAL A 71 -4.99 6.32 -4.79
C VAL A 71 -4.48 7.72 -4.51
N PRO A 72 -3.19 8.01 -4.75
CA PRO A 72 -2.69 9.38 -4.65
C PRO A 72 -3.39 10.27 -5.67
N VAL A 73 -3.74 11.48 -5.29
CA VAL A 73 -4.54 12.38 -6.13
C VAL A 73 -3.95 13.78 -6.18
N SER A 74 -4.27 14.52 -7.24
CA SER A 74 -3.77 15.88 -7.47
C SER A 74 -4.56 16.94 -6.69
N ALA A 75 -5.76 16.59 -6.19
CA ALA A 75 -6.63 17.51 -5.46
C ALA A 75 -7.48 16.71 -4.47
N PRO A 76 -7.96 17.36 -3.38
CA PRO A 76 -8.79 16.65 -2.40
C PRO A 76 -10.09 16.13 -3.03
N VAL A 77 -10.43 14.87 -2.73
CA VAL A 77 -11.69 14.27 -3.17
C VAL A 77 -12.83 14.78 -2.30
N THR A 78 -14.01 14.97 -2.88
CA THR A 78 -15.23 15.21 -2.12
C THR A 78 -15.79 13.86 -1.67
N PRO A 79 -16.14 13.68 -0.39
CA PRO A 79 -16.68 12.40 0.08
C PRO A 79 -17.87 11.93 -0.76
N ALA A 80 -17.83 10.69 -1.20
CA ALA A 80 -18.88 10.06 -1.99
C ALA A 80 -18.91 8.55 -1.70
N GLY A 81 -20.03 8.05 -1.19
CA GLY A 81 -20.12 6.66 -0.76
C GLY A 81 -19.09 6.36 0.31
N ARG A 82 -18.26 5.34 0.09
CA ARG A 82 -17.18 4.97 1.02
C ARG A 82 -15.88 5.76 0.77
N VAL A 83 -15.80 6.50 -0.33
CA VAL A 83 -14.61 7.24 -0.71
C VAL A 83 -14.52 8.54 0.08
N VAL A 84 -13.42 8.73 0.77
CA VAL A 84 -13.17 9.92 1.60
C VAL A 84 -11.76 10.44 1.33
N PRO A 85 -11.49 11.72 1.65
CA PRO A 85 -10.13 12.24 1.60
C PRO A 85 -9.23 11.51 2.59
N GLY A 86 -8.02 11.21 2.17
CA GLY A 86 -7.01 10.58 3.01
C GLY A 86 -5.63 11.08 2.65
N GLU A 87 -4.62 10.42 3.23
CA GLU A 87 -3.24 10.83 3.05
C GLU A 87 -2.30 9.65 3.28
N LEU A 88 -1.28 9.51 2.42
CA LEU A 88 -0.12 8.72 2.76
C LEU A 88 0.80 9.58 3.61
N PRO A 89 1.19 9.11 4.81
CA PRO A 89 1.93 9.96 5.72
C PRO A 89 3.38 10.17 5.30
N ALA A 90 3.95 11.29 5.74
CA ALA A 90 5.38 11.49 5.75
C ALA A 90 5.99 10.62 6.84
N ALA A 91 6.98 9.79 6.50
CA ALA A 91 7.59 8.85 7.45
C ALA A 91 8.99 8.46 6.99
N THR A 92 9.78 7.97 7.95
CA THR A 92 10.99 7.23 7.63
C THR A 92 10.60 5.78 7.41
N VAL A 93 10.88 5.26 6.23
CA VAL A 93 10.48 3.90 5.85
C VAL A 93 11.65 3.09 5.36
N ALA A 94 11.59 1.78 5.58
CA ALA A 94 12.35 0.82 4.79
C ALA A 94 11.55 0.54 3.53
N ARG A 95 12.20 0.56 2.39
CA ARG A 95 11.56 0.40 1.08
C ARG A 95 12.29 -0.61 0.22
N THR A 96 11.53 -1.43 -0.44
CA THR A 96 12.01 -2.34 -1.49
C THR A 96 10.93 -2.55 -2.53
N VAL A 97 11.26 -3.19 -3.63
CA VAL A 97 10.27 -3.59 -4.66
C VAL A 97 10.34 -5.10 -4.81
N TYR A 98 9.19 -5.73 -4.68
CA TYR A 98 9.02 -7.15 -4.93
C TYR A 98 8.63 -7.37 -6.40
N HIS A 99 9.34 -8.26 -7.06
CA HIS A 99 9.05 -8.65 -8.44
C HIS A 99 8.46 -10.05 -8.46
N GLY A 100 7.22 -10.17 -8.88
CA GLY A 100 6.57 -11.47 -8.98
C GLY A 100 5.07 -11.43 -8.67
N PRO A 101 4.43 -12.63 -8.66
CA PRO A 101 2.99 -12.74 -8.41
C PRO A 101 2.64 -12.45 -6.94
N TYR A 102 1.40 -12.05 -6.71
CA TYR A 102 0.92 -11.65 -5.38
C TYR A 102 0.95 -12.79 -4.35
N GLU A 103 0.89 -14.04 -4.79
CA GLU A 103 0.96 -15.20 -3.89
C GLU A 103 2.30 -15.31 -3.17
N GLY A 104 3.35 -14.68 -3.68
CA GLY A 104 4.66 -14.61 -3.03
C GLY A 104 4.85 -13.44 -2.07
N LEU A 105 3.87 -12.56 -1.92
CA LEU A 105 3.99 -11.35 -1.10
C LEU A 105 4.28 -11.67 0.37
N GLY A 106 3.62 -12.66 0.95
CA GLY A 106 3.83 -13.03 2.35
C GLY A 106 5.27 -13.42 2.66
N ALA A 107 5.85 -14.30 1.84
CA ALA A 107 7.24 -14.72 2.00
C ALA A 107 8.21 -13.55 1.74
N ALA A 108 7.90 -12.69 0.79
CA ALA A 108 8.71 -11.50 0.50
C ALA A 108 8.72 -10.52 1.68
N TRP A 109 7.57 -10.33 2.34
CA TRP A 109 7.48 -9.49 3.54
C TRP A 109 8.30 -10.08 4.70
N GLU A 110 8.30 -11.39 4.87
CA GLU A 110 9.12 -12.04 5.91
C GLU A 110 10.61 -11.79 5.66
N GLU A 111 11.05 -11.94 4.42
CA GLU A 111 12.43 -11.65 4.04
C GLU A 111 12.79 -10.18 4.28
N PHE A 112 11.88 -9.27 3.93
CA PHE A 112 12.07 -7.84 4.13
C PHE A 112 12.15 -7.46 5.61
N ARG A 113 11.28 -8.04 6.44
CA ARG A 113 11.32 -7.83 7.90
C ARG A 113 12.62 -8.31 8.51
N ALA A 114 13.15 -9.45 8.04
CA ALA A 114 14.45 -9.95 8.49
C ALA A 114 15.58 -8.97 8.15
N TRP A 115 15.53 -8.36 6.96
CA TRP A 115 16.48 -7.33 6.58
C TRP A 115 16.41 -6.11 7.50
N ILE A 116 15.19 -5.64 7.81
CA ILE A 116 14.97 -4.51 8.72
C ILE A 116 15.56 -4.79 10.10
N ALA A 117 15.30 -6.00 10.64
CA ALA A 117 15.85 -6.40 11.93
C ALA A 117 17.39 -6.44 11.90
N ALA A 118 17.96 -6.93 10.79
CA ALA A 118 19.43 -6.97 10.62
C ALA A 118 20.06 -5.56 10.58
N GLN A 119 19.29 -4.54 10.21
CA GLN A 119 19.73 -3.14 10.27
C GLN A 119 19.57 -2.53 11.67
N GLY A 120 19.10 -3.27 12.66
CA GLY A 120 18.86 -2.78 14.00
C GLY A 120 17.67 -1.83 14.09
N ARG A 121 16.74 -1.89 13.15
CA ARG A 121 15.57 -1.00 13.09
C ARG A 121 14.31 -1.76 13.56
N THR A 122 13.34 -1.00 14.02
CA THR A 122 12.07 -1.54 14.52
C THR A 122 10.93 -1.08 13.61
N PRO A 123 10.16 -2.03 13.01
CA PRO A 123 9.01 -1.64 12.20
C PRO A 123 7.88 -1.09 13.06
N ALA A 124 7.18 -0.08 12.54
CA ALA A 124 5.95 0.43 13.14
C ALA A 124 4.80 -0.58 12.94
N ALA A 125 3.64 -0.29 13.53
CA ALA A 125 2.49 -1.19 13.47
C ALA A 125 1.84 -1.21 12.08
N ASP A 126 2.01 -0.17 11.30
CA ASP A 126 1.41 -0.04 9.96
C ASP A 126 2.45 -0.31 8.86
N LEU A 127 1.95 -0.55 7.66
CA LEU A 127 2.76 -0.67 6.44
C LEU A 127 1.89 -0.35 5.23
N TRP A 128 2.51 -0.03 4.10
CA TRP A 128 1.74 0.07 2.86
C TRP A 128 2.48 -0.54 1.67
N GLU A 129 1.68 -1.03 0.73
CA GLU A 129 2.12 -1.61 -0.54
C GLU A 129 1.58 -0.75 -1.67
N CYS A 130 2.46 -0.31 -2.58
CA CYS A 130 2.07 0.39 -3.79
C CYS A 130 2.16 -0.59 -4.97
N TYR A 131 1.08 -0.71 -5.72
CA TYR A 131 0.99 -1.68 -6.82
C TYR A 131 1.43 -1.00 -8.12
N VAL A 132 2.73 -0.98 -8.32
CA VAL A 132 3.38 -0.25 -9.42
C VAL A 132 3.00 -0.83 -10.77
N SER A 133 3.00 -2.15 -10.88
CA SER A 133 2.48 -2.86 -12.04
C SER A 133 1.88 -4.18 -11.60
N GLY A 134 0.83 -4.61 -12.27
CA GLY A 134 0.07 -5.79 -11.91
C GLY A 134 -0.64 -6.39 -13.11
N PRO A 135 -1.75 -7.11 -12.91
CA PRO A 135 -2.46 -7.83 -13.98
C PRO A 135 -2.85 -6.97 -15.18
N ASP A 136 -3.10 -5.67 -14.97
CA ASP A 136 -3.45 -4.72 -16.01
C ASP A 136 -2.26 -4.31 -16.90
N SER A 137 -1.03 -4.58 -16.47
CA SER A 137 0.17 -4.27 -17.25
C SER A 137 0.66 -5.44 -18.12
N GLY A 138 0.01 -6.60 -18.01
CA GLY A 138 0.35 -7.79 -18.79
C GLY A 138 -0.02 -9.07 -18.05
N SER A 139 -0.01 -10.19 -18.78
CA SER A 139 -0.39 -11.48 -18.24
C SER A 139 0.75 -12.25 -17.57
N ASP A 140 1.99 -11.75 -17.65
CA ASP A 140 3.14 -12.40 -17.04
C ASP A 140 3.34 -11.94 -15.60
N PRO A 141 2.97 -12.76 -14.59
CA PRO A 141 3.12 -12.36 -13.19
C PRO A 141 4.55 -12.05 -12.78
N ALA A 142 5.54 -12.59 -13.47
CA ALA A 142 6.95 -12.32 -13.17
C ALA A 142 7.34 -10.85 -13.43
N ALA A 143 6.56 -10.15 -14.24
CA ALA A 143 6.78 -8.73 -14.53
C ALA A 143 6.06 -7.79 -13.56
N TRP A 144 5.23 -8.31 -12.67
CA TRP A 144 4.51 -7.49 -11.70
C TRP A 144 5.45 -6.95 -10.65
N ARG A 145 5.16 -5.73 -10.18
CA ARG A 145 5.98 -5.05 -9.17
C ARG A 145 5.11 -4.46 -8.08
N THR A 146 5.47 -4.76 -6.83
CA THR A 146 4.83 -4.21 -5.64
C THR A 146 5.91 -3.52 -4.80
N GLU A 147 5.73 -2.23 -4.55
CA GLU A 147 6.65 -1.48 -3.69
C GLU A 147 6.22 -1.66 -2.23
N PHE A 148 7.14 -2.15 -1.40
CA PHE A 148 6.92 -2.32 0.03
C PHE A 148 7.42 -1.09 0.77
N ASN A 149 6.60 -0.56 1.66
CA ASN A 149 6.96 0.57 2.51
C ASN A 149 6.63 0.21 3.96
N GLN A 150 7.66 0.05 4.76
CA GLN A 150 7.52 -0.26 6.18
C GLN A 150 7.97 0.95 6.99
N PRO A 151 7.04 1.73 7.55
CA PRO A 151 7.41 2.80 8.47
C PRO A 151 8.21 2.25 9.64
N LEU A 152 9.20 3.00 10.08
CA LEU A 152 10.10 2.60 11.14
C LEU A 152 9.85 3.46 12.38
N VAL A 153 9.89 2.80 13.54
CA VAL A 153 9.84 3.52 14.81
C VAL A 153 11.17 4.23 14.97
N MET A 154 11.12 5.54 15.22
CA MET A 154 12.33 6.32 15.42
C MET A 154 12.92 5.98 16.77
N PRO A 155 14.24 5.77 16.86
CA PRO A 155 14.87 5.57 18.16
C PRO A 155 14.68 6.81 19.04
N ASP A 156 14.46 6.59 20.32
CA ASP A 156 14.41 7.69 21.29
C ASP A 156 15.75 8.40 21.30
N ALA A 157 15.72 9.71 21.18
CA ALA A 157 16.92 10.52 21.14
C ALA A 157 17.58 10.61 22.53
#